data_4ab5c66c1c11004fd5507cacbdc36157
#
_entry.id   4ab5c66c1c11004fd5507cacbdc36157
#
_cell.length_a   1.000
_cell.length_b   1.000
_cell.length_c   1.000
_cell.angle_alpha   90.00
_cell.angle_beta   90.00
_cell.angle_gamma   90.00
#
_symmetry.space_group_name_H-M   'P 1'
#
loop_
_entity.id
_entity.type
_entity.pdbx_description
1 polymer ?
#
loop_
_entity_poly.entity_id
_entity_poly.type
_entity_poly.pdbx_seq_one_letter_code
_entity_poly.pdbx_strand_id
1 'polypeptide(L)' 'MDYELELKNEQLENMITVYEKHIEELEEENKQLKAQVDFLKEQLAYNTFGKPLDLEEEE' A
#
# COMPACT_ATOMS: atom_id res chain seq x y z
N MET A 1 -14.00 8.54 -41.12
CA MET A 1 -14.47 8.66 -39.87
C MET A 1 -14.10 7.46 -39.06
N ASP A 2 -13.64 7.68 -37.95
CA ASP A 2 -13.05 6.59 -37.22
C ASP A 2 -13.86 6.23 -36.02
N TYR A 3 -15.00 5.67 -36.33
CA TYR A 3 -15.83 5.18 -35.24
C TYR A 3 -15.10 4.13 -34.41
N GLU A 4 -14.39 3.24 -35.10
CA GLU A 4 -13.64 2.22 -34.37
C GLU A 4 -12.56 2.84 -33.50
N LEU A 5 -11.92 3.86 -34.02
CA LEU A 5 -10.88 4.50 -33.26
C LEU A 5 -11.46 5.21 -32.04
N GLU A 6 -12.58 5.86 -32.22
CA GLU A 6 -13.24 6.51 -31.12
C GLU A 6 -13.65 5.49 -30.04
N LEU A 7 -14.15 4.36 -30.48
CA LEU A 7 -14.55 3.32 -29.56
C LEU A 7 -13.35 2.79 -28.79
N LYS A 8 -12.26 2.58 -29.50
CA LYS A 8 -11.05 2.12 -28.83
C LYS A 8 -10.55 3.13 -27.81
N ASN A 9 -10.59 4.40 -28.19
CA ASN A 9 -10.17 5.44 -27.26
C ASN A 9 -11.03 5.46 -26.01
N GLU A 10 -12.32 5.30 -26.20
CA GLU A 10 -13.22 5.26 -25.06
C GLU A 10 -12.92 4.08 -24.16
N GLN A 11 -12.67 2.93 -24.75
CA GLN A 11 -12.34 1.75 -23.97
C GLN A 11 -11.05 1.93 -23.20
N LEU A 12 -10.06 2.53 -23.87
CA LEU A 12 -8.79 2.77 -23.20
C LEU A 12 -8.94 3.74 -22.05
N GLU A 13 -9.74 4.77 -22.24
CA GLU A 13 -9.99 5.72 -21.17
C GLU A 13 -10.66 5.06 -19.99
N ASN A 14 -11.61 4.18 -20.28
CA ASN A 14 -12.27 3.44 -19.22
C ASN A 14 -11.28 2.56 -18.46
N MET A 15 -10.38 1.92 -19.20
CA MET A 15 -9.38 1.08 -18.57
C MET A 15 -8.45 1.90 -17.70
N ILE A 16 -8.05 3.06 -18.18
CA ILE A 16 -7.19 3.92 -17.39
C ILE A 16 -7.88 4.31 -16.09
N THR A 17 -9.14 4.65 -16.17
CA THR A 17 -9.88 5.04 -14.96
C THR A 17 -9.92 3.88 -13.97
N VAL A 18 -10.17 2.67 -14.45
CA VAL A 18 -10.22 1.51 -13.59
C VAL A 18 -8.86 1.26 -12.95
N TYR A 19 -7.80 1.35 -13.76
CA TYR A 19 -6.46 1.13 -13.23
C TYR A 19 -6.07 2.18 -12.22
N GLU A 20 -6.44 3.43 -12.48
CA GLU A 20 -6.14 4.49 -11.53
C GLU A 20 -6.81 4.24 -10.19
N LYS A 21 -8.05 3.79 -10.25
CA LYS A 21 -8.76 3.46 -9.02
C LYS A 21 -8.07 2.32 -8.29
N HIS A 22 -7.63 1.32 -9.04
CA HIS A 22 -6.92 0.19 -8.43
C HIS A 22 -5.65 0.65 -7.76
N ILE A 23 -4.92 1.54 -8.42
CA ILE A 23 -3.68 2.04 -7.85
C ILE A 23 -3.95 2.77 -6.55
N GLU A 24 -4.99 3.59 -6.52
CA GLU A 24 -5.34 4.30 -5.30
C GLU A 24 -5.66 3.33 -4.17
N GLU A 25 -6.42 2.29 -4.49
CA GLU A 25 -6.77 1.30 -3.49
C GLU A 25 -5.53 0.58 -2.97
N LEU A 26 -4.64 0.22 -3.87
CA LEU A 26 -3.42 -0.47 -3.47
C LEU A 26 -2.53 0.43 -2.63
N GLU A 27 -2.45 1.69 -2.99
CA GLU A 27 -1.65 2.63 -2.21
C GLU A 27 -2.21 2.77 -0.81
N GLU A 28 -3.53 2.81 -0.70
CA GLU A 28 -4.15 2.90 0.61
C GLU A 28 -3.90 1.65 1.43
N GLU A 29 -4.02 0.48 0.81
CA GLU A 29 -3.74 -0.76 1.49
C GLU A 29 -2.29 -0.83 1.94
N ASN A 30 -1.39 -0.41 1.06
CA ASN A 30 0.02 -0.41 1.43
C ASN A 30 0.27 0.47 2.63
N LYS A 31 -0.35 1.62 2.64
CA LYS A 31 -0.19 2.55 3.74
C LYS A 31 -0.67 1.93 5.05
N GLN A 32 -1.83 1.28 5.00
CA GLN A 32 -2.37 0.65 6.19
C GLN A 32 -1.52 -0.51 6.65
N LEU A 33 -1.06 -1.32 5.69
CA LEU A 33 -0.23 -2.46 6.05
C LEU A 33 1.09 -2.00 6.66
N LYS A 34 1.65 -0.96 6.12
CA LYS A 34 2.89 -0.43 6.68
C LYS A 34 2.69 0.04 8.10
N ALA A 35 1.58 0.72 8.33
CA ALA A 35 1.28 1.17 9.70
C ALA A 35 1.11 -0.01 10.64
N GLN A 36 0.46 -1.06 10.16
CA GLN A 36 0.28 -2.26 10.98
C GLN A 36 1.62 -2.93 11.27
N VAL A 37 2.48 -3.00 10.27
CA VAL A 37 3.79 -3.60 10.48
C VAL A 37 4.57 -2.80 11.50
N ASP A 38 4.54 -1.49 11.40
CA ASP A 38 5.24 -0.65 12.36
C ASP A 38 4.70 -0.85 13.77
N PHE A 39 3.39 -0.91 13.86
CA PHE A 39 2.77 -1.13 15.17
C PHE A 39 3.19 -2.48 15.74
N LEU A 40 3.15 -3.51 14.91
CA LEU A 40 3.52 -4.84 15.38
C LEU A 40 4.98 -4.91 15.77
N LYS A 41 5.83 -4.21 15.06
CA LYS A 41 7.23 -4.16 15.41
C LYS A 41 7.42 -3.55 16.79
N GLU A 42 6.70 -2.48 17.05
CA GLU A 42 6.79 -1.86 18.36
C GLU A 42 6.28 -2.79 19.44
N GLN A 43 5.17 -3.46 19.16
CA GLN A 43 4.63 -4.39 20.14
C GLN A 43 5.59 -5.53 20.41
N LEU A 44 6.18 -6.04 19.36
CA LEU A 44 7.10 -7.14 19.50
C LEU A 44 8.31 -6.74 20.34
N ALA A 45 8.88 -5.60 20.03
CA ALA A 45 10.03 -5.13 20.76
C ALA A 45 9.69 -4.93 22.24
N TYR A 46 8.55 -4.36 22.47
CA TYR A 46 8.11 -4.10 23.83
C TYR A 46 7.92 -5.40 24.60
N ASN A 47 7.22 -6.34 23.99
CA ASN A 47 6.90 -7.58 24.69
C ASN A 47 8.10 -8.49 24.82
N THR A 48 8.95 -8.49 23.82
CA THR A 48 10.08 -9.40 23.82
C THR A 48 11.17 -8.94 24.78
N PHE A 49 11.44 -7.65 24.79
CA PHE A 49 12.55 -7.13 25.61
C PHE A 49 12.10 -6.51 26.90
N GLY A 50 10.81 -6.39 27.08
CA GLY A 50 10.32 -5.75 28.29
C GLY A 50 10.51 -4.26 28.28
N LYS A 51 11.33 -3.78 27.38
CA LYS A 51 11.51 -2.35 27.18
C LYS A 51 12.07 -2.18 25.81
N PRO A 52 11.79 -1.11 25.28
CA PRO A 52 12.16 -0.92 23.90
C PRO A 52 13.61 -1.01 23.72
N LEU A 53 14.32 -1.37 23.71
CA LEU A 53 15.48 -1.41 23.36
C LEU A 53 16.55 -1.54 23.92
N ASP A 54 16.61 -1.73 24.45
CA ASP A 54 17.62 -1.82 24.94
C ASP A 54 18.48 -2.69 24.59
N LEU A 55 18.25 -3.08 24.15
CA LEU A 55 18.80 -3.78 23.74
C LEU A 55 19.70 -3.86 23.16
N GLU A 56 19.71 -3.67 22.89
CA GLU A 56 20.40 -3.76 22.26
C GLU A 56 21.38 -3.68 22.55
N GLU A 57 21.58 -3.43 23.09
CA GLU A 57 22.36 -3.29 23.47
C GLU A 57 23.05 -4.01 23.76
N GLU A 58 22.92 -4.45 23.86
CA GLU A 58 23.29 -5.07 24.18
C GLU A 58 24.06 -5.43 24.42
N GLU A 59 24.34 -5.44 24.44
CA GLU A 59 24.82 -5.81 24.70
C GLU A 59 25.15 -6.15 24.88
#